data_9f06b7e41ed6939671f006e73e123f7d
#
_entry.id   9f06b7e41ed6939671f006e73e123f7d
#
_cell.length_a   1.000
_cell.length_b   1.000
_cell.length_c   1.000
_cell.angle_alpha   90.00
_cell.angle_beta   90.00
_cell.angle_gamma   90.00
#
_symmetry.space_group_name_H-M   'P 1'
#
loop_
_entity.id
_entity.type
_entity.pdbx_description
1 polymer ?
#
loop_
_entity_poly.entity_id
_entity_poly.type
_entity_poly.pdbx_seq_one_letter_code
_entity_poly.pdbx_strand_id
1 'polypeptide(L)'
;MGVALASAISQCVSAGLILHALTKVQDCYVLDTQKSCIWSPATTKSILGLGLPAGFQNAIFAIANLFIQAGVNSFDSLMVKGNSAAANADAMIYDCMAAFYMACASFMSQNYGAGKPDRVKKSYFISLAYSFGVGLILGGSLFLFGRTFLALFTTESAVIDAGMKRVGVMGFAYCISAFMDCTIAASRGLGKTVVPTIIVVMGSCVFRVIWVYTIFAHFHTIPSLYALYPCSWALTALAEIVYFAHCYKESMRIFEQPKAAA
;
A
#
# COMPACT_ATOMS: atom_id res chain seq x y z
N MET A 1 8.16 12.56 -24.44
CA MET A 1 8.08 11.26 -25.14
C MET A 1 9.07 10.23 -24.61
N GLY A 2 10.34 10.54 -24.36
CA GLY A 2 11.36 9.56 -23.95
C GLY A 2 11.04 8.75 -22.68
N VAL A 3 10.51 9.40 -21.63
CA VAL A 3 10.17 8.73 -20.36
C VAL A 3 9.02 7.72 -20.55
N ALA A 4 7.99 8.10 -21.31
CA ALA A 4 6.86 7.18 -21.56
C ALA A 4 7.29 5.96 -22.38
N LEU A 5 8.18 6.15 -23.36
CA LEU A 5 8.73 5.06 -24.16
C LEU A 5 9.63 4.14 -23.31
N ALA A 6 10.48 4.71 -22.49
CA ALA A 6 11.33 3.95 -21.57
C ALA A 6 10.51 3.09 -20.60
N SER A 7 9.44 3.67 -20.03
CA SER A 7 8.52 2.93 -19.14
C SER A 7 7.81 1.78 -19.89
N ALA A 8 7.33 2.03 -21.10
CA ALA A 8 6.66 1.00 -21.89
C ALA A 8 7.62 -0.15 -22.23
N ILE A 9 8.85 0.15 -22.68
CA ILE A 9 9.87 -0.86 -22.97
C ILE A 9 10.21 -1.67 -21.72
N SER A 10 10.41 -1.02 -20.57
CA SER A 10 10.71 -1.69 -19.31
C SER A 10 9.60 -2.66 -18.91
N GLN A 11 8.33 -2.26 -19.04
CA GLN A 11 7.18 -3.13 -18.74
C GLN A 11 7.10 -4.32 -19.71
N CYS A 12 7.34 -4.11 -21.00
CA CYS A 12 7.36 -5.19 -21.98
C CYS A 12 8.48 -6.20 -21.71
N VAL A 13 9.68 -5.72 -21.36
CA VAL A 13 10.82 -6.59 -21.02
C VAL A 13 10.51 -7.39 -19.74
N SER A 14 9.97 -6.73 -18.70
CA SER A 14 9.58 -7.39 -17.44
C SER A 14 8.52 -8.47 -17.70
N ALA A 15 7.47 -8.16 -18.44
CA ALA A 15 6.42 -9.12 -18.80
C ALA A 15 7.00 -10.32 -19.60
N GLY A 16 7.88 -10.05 -20.56
CA GLY A 16 8.53 -11.10 -21.36
C GLY A 16 9.40 -12.03 -20.51
N LEU A 17 10.16 -11.47 -19.57
CA LEU A 17 10.99 -12.27 -18.65
C LEU A 17 10.14 -13.13 -17.72
N ILE A 18 9.05 -12.60 -17.19
CA ILE A 18 8.13 -13.34 -16.31
C ILE A 18 7.46 -14.48 -17.10
N LEU A 19 6.93 -14.21 -18.29
CA LEU A 19 6.32 -15.23 -19.14
C LEU A 19 7.33 -16.32 -19.50
N HIS A 20 8.56 -15.96 -19.88
CA HIS A 20 9.61 -16.91 -20.15
C HIS A 20 9.97 -17.77 -18.93
N ALA A 21 10.05 -17.17 -17.75
CA ALA A 21 10.28 -17.91 -16.51
C ALA A 21 9.14 -18.90 -16.24
N LEU A 22 7.87 -18.47 -16.35
CA LEU A 22 6.70 -19.31 -16.11
C LEU A 22 6.58 -20.50 -17.08
N THR A 23 7.09 -20.38 -18.32
CA THR A 23 7.10 -21.48 -19.28
C THR A 23 8.22 -22.50 -19.02
N LYS A 24 9.27 -22.11 -18.28
CA LYS A 24 10.43 -22.99 -17.99
C LYS A 24 10.40 -23.66 -16.62
N VAL A 25 9.59 -23.16 -15.68
CA VAL A 25 9.48 -23.75 -14.34
C VAL A 25 8.86 -25.15 -14.45
N GLN A 26 9.52 -26.14 -13.86
CA GLN A 26 9.04 -27.54 -13.83
C GLN A 26 8.27 -27.86 -12.55
N ASP A 27 7.50 -26.90 -12.03
CA ASP A 27 6.72 -27.02 -10.81
C ASP A 27 5.21 -26.97 -11.10
N CYS A 28 4.38 -27.10 -10.07
CA CYS A 28 2.92 -27.02 -10.17
C CYS A 28 2.37 -25.68 -10.73
N TYR A 29 3.21 -24.70 -10.99
CA TYR A 29 2.89 -23.38 -11.54
C TYR A 29 3.30 -23.19 -13.00
N VAL A 30 3.43 -24.27 -13.76
CA VAL A 30 3.78 -24.18 -15.21
C VAL A 30 2.64 -23.52 -15.98
N LEU A 31 2.98 -22.51 -16.78
CA LEU A 31 2.06 -21.96 -17.77
C LEU A 31 1.97 -22.93 -18.97
N ASP A 32 0.98 -23.80 -18.95
CA ASP A 32 0.67 -24.65 -20.11
C ASP A 32 -0.18 -23.84 -21.09
N THR A 33 0.45 -23.38 -22.16
CA THR A 33 -0.19 -22.56 -23.19
C THR A 33 -1.33 -23.27 -23.92
N GLN A 34 -1.35 -24.60 -23.93
CA GLN A 34 -2.45 -25.36 -24.54
C GLN A 34 -3.66 -25.49 -23.61
N LYS A 35 -3.44 -25.55 -22.29
CA LYS A 35 -4.51 -25.69 -21.28
C LYS A 35 -4.92 -24.36 -20.63
N SER A 36 -4.06 -23.35 -20.64
CA SER A 36 -4.32 -22.06 -20.00
C SER A 36 -5.35 -21.17 -20.72
N CYS A 37 -5.76 -21.52 -21.93
CA CYS A 37 -6.83 -20.84 -22.64
C CYS A 37 -8.25 -21.29 -22.23
N ILE A 38 -8.41 -22.17 -21.23
CA ILE A 38 -9.72 -22.61 -20.75
C ILE A 38 -10.31 -21.54 -19.84
N TRP A 39 -11.25 -20.79 -20.38
CA TRP A 39 -11.98 -19.80 -19.60
C TRP A 39 -12.91 -20.49 -18.60
N SER A 40 -12.75 -20.18 -17.31
CA SER A 40 -13.59 -20.67 -16.23
C SER A 40 -14.41 -19.52 -15.63
N PRO A 41 -15.74 -19.52 -15.77
CA PRO A 41 -16.61 -18.49 -15.17
C PRO A 41 -16.45 -18.37 -13.65
N ALA A 42 -16.25 -19.50 -12.96
CA ALA A 42 -16.07 -19.54 -11.51
C ALA A 42 -14.76 -18.84 -11.10
N THR A 43 -13.65 -19.14 -11.79
CA THR A 43 -12.36 -18.50 -11.55
C THR A 43 -12.41 -17.01 -11.88
N THR A 44 -13.06 -16.63 -12.99
CA THR A 44 -13.24 -15.22 -13.38
C THR A 44 -14.04 -14.46 -12.32
N LYS A 45 -15.15 -15.03 -11.81
CA LYS A 45 -15.92 -14.43 -10.74
C LYS A 45 -15.10 -14.21 -9.47
N SER A 46 -14.26 -15.17 -9.10
CA SER A 46 -13.38 -15.06 -7.93
C SER A 46 -12.33 -13.96 -8.13
N ILE A 47 -11.69 -13.90 -9.30
CA ILE A 47 -10.70 -12.85 -9.63
C ILE A 47 -11.35 -11.46 -9.60
N LEU A 48 -12.52 -11.31 -10.21
CA LEU A 48 -13.25 -10.04 -10.20
C LEU A 48 -13.71 -9.65 -8.79
N GLY A 49 -14.19 -10.62 -7.99
CA GLY A 49 -14.60 -10.39 -6.61
C GLY A 49 -13.49 -9.89 -5.70
N LEU A 50 -12.25 -10.27 -5.97
CA LEU A 50 -11.06 -9.80 -5.24
C LEU A 50 -10.49 -8.51 -5.86
N GLY A 51 -10.43 -8.45 -7.18
CA GLY A 51 -9.75 -7.39 -7.92
C GLY A 51 -10.55 -6.09 -8.01
N LEU A 52 -11.87 -6.17 -8.25
CA LEU A 52 -12.69 -4.96 -8.41
C LEU A 52 -12.69 -4.07 -7.15
N PRO A 53 -12.91 -4.58 -5.92
CA PRO A 53 -12.83 -3.73 -4.73
C PRO A 53 -11.45 -3.08 -4.56
N ALA A 54 -10.38 -3.80 -4.83
CA ALA A 54 -9.02 -3.27 -4.76
C ALA A 54 -8.76 -2.19 -5.84
N GLY A 55 -9.27 -2.41 -7.05
CA GLY A 55 -9.20 -1.43 -8.14
C GLY A 55 -9.96 -0.14 -7.81
N PHE A 56 -11.19 -0.25 -7.31
CA PHE A 56 -11.97 0.90 -6.84
C PHE A 56 -11.29 1.65 -5.71
N GLN A 57 -10.69 0.94 -4.75
CA GLN A 57 -9.91 1.56 -3.68
C GLN A 57 -8.79 2.44 -4.25
N ASN A 58 -7.99 1.91 -5.20
CA ASN A 58 -6.90 2.67 -5.79
C ASN A 58 -7.39 3.90 -6.57
N ALA A 59 -8.51 3.78 -7.28
CA ALA A 59 -9.14 4.91 -7.98
C ALA A 59 -9.60 6.01 -7.01
N ILE A 60 -10.24 5.63 -5.90
CA ILE A 60 -10.68 6.58 -4.87
C ILE A 60 -9.49 7.24 -4.17
N PHE A 61 -8.40 6.49 -3.93
CA PHE A 61 -7.15 7.08 -3.41
C PHE A 61 -6.57 8.13 -4.37
N ALA A 62 -6.57 7.85 -5.67
CA ALA A 62 -6.10 8.82 -6.66
C ALA A 62 -6.94 10.11 -6.63
N ILE A 63 -8.26 9.99 -6.53
CA ILE A 63 -9.17 11.13 -6.38
C ILE A 63 -8.91 11.88 -5.07
N ALA A 64 -8.77 11.19 -3.93
CA ALA A 64 -8.46 11.82 -2.65
C ALA A 64 -7.14 12.60 -2.69
N ASN A 65 -6.14 12.09 -3.39
CA ASN A 65 -4.86 12.77 -3.56
C ASN A 65 -4.98 14.05 -4.40
N LEU A 66 -5.95 14.16 -5.32
CA LEU A 66 -6.21 15.41 -6.04
C LEU A 66 -6.68 16.54 -5.10
N PHE A 67 -7.50 16.23 -4.10
CA PHE A 67 -7.92 17.22 -3.09
C PHE A 67 -6.73 17.67 -2.23
N ILE A 68 -5.83 16.76 -1.88
CA ILE A 68 -4.60 17.11 -1.15
C ILE A 68 -3.70 17.98 -2.02
N GLN A 69 -3.55 17.63 -3.30
CA GLN A 69 -2.76 18.42 -4.24
C GLN A 69 -3.37 19.83 -4.45
N ALA A 70 -4.69 19.96 -4.46
CA ALA A 70 -5.35 21.27 -4.46
C ALA A 70 -5.00 22.08 -3.20
N GLY A 71 -4.93 21.44 -2.03
CA GLY A 71 -4.45 22.05 -0.80
C GLY A 71 -2.98 22.48 -0.89
N VAL A 72 -2.10 21.68 -1.49
CA VAL A 72 -0.70 22.06 -1.73
C VAL A 72 -0.60 23.25 -2.69
N ASN A 73 -1.41 23.25 -3.75
CA ASN A 73 -1.42 24.32 -4.75
C ASN A 73 -1.98 25.66 -4.22
N SER A 74 -2.59 25.69 -3.04
CA SER A 74 -3.01 26.94 -2.38
C SER A 74 -1.86 27.70 -1.74
N PHE A 75 -0.68 27.07 -1.63
CA PHE A 75 0.57 27.71 -1.22
C PHE A 75 1.35 28.25 -2.42
N ASP A 76 2.51 28.85 -2.15
CA ASP A 76 3.38 29.39 -3.19
C ASP A 76 4.01 28.31 -4.10
N SER A 77 4.54 28.72 -5.25
CA SER A 77 5.17 27.82 -6.21
C SER A 77 6.38 27.07 -5.64
N LEU A 78 7.06 27.67 -4.67
CA LEU A 78 8.21 27.08 -3.97
C LEU A 78 7.77 25.84 -3.17
N MET A 79 6.62 25.94 -2.47
CA MET A 79 6.06 24.86 -1.69
C MET A 79 5.57 23.71 -2.58
N VAL A 80 4.98 24.04 -3.74
CA VAL A 80 4.54 23.03 -4.73
C VAL A 80 5.74 22.24 -5.27
N LYS A 81 6.84 22.93 -5.63
CA LYS A 81 8.09 22.26 -6.07
C LYS A 81 8.68 21.39 -4.96
N GLY A 82 8.77 21.90 -3.74
CA GLY A 82 9.28 21.16 -2.58
C GLY A 82 8.45 19.92 -2.25
N ASN A 83 7.12 20.04 -2.32
CA ASN A 83 6.22 18.92 -2.16
C ASN A 83 6.45 17.83 -3.23
N SER A 84 6.65 18.22 -4.49
CA SER A 84 6.90 17.27 -5.58
C SER A 84 8.21 16.51 -5.40
N ALA A 85 9.28 17.20 -4.98
CA ALA A 85 10.56 16.56 -4.68
C ALA A 85 10.45 15.58 -3.51
N ALA A 86 9.77 15.97 -2.42
CA ALA A 86 9.54 15.11 -1.27
C ALA A 86 8.62 13.92 -1.61
N ALA A 87 7.61 14.10 -2.46
CA ALA A 87 6.72 13.03 -2.88
C ALA A 87 7.44 11.92 -3.67
N ASN A 88 8.47 12.27 -4.45
CA ASN A 88 9.30 11.25 -5.10
C ASN A 88 10.10 10.42 -4.09
N ALA A 89 10.61 11.06 -3.03
CA ALA A 89 11.27 10.37 -1.93
C ALA A 89 10.31 9.43 -1.18
N ASP A 90 9.10 9.92 -0.89
CA ASP A 90 8.04 9.13 -0.27
C ASP A 90 7.70 7.87 -1.08
N ALA A 91 7.60 8.00 -2.41
CA ALA A 91 7.28 6.89 -3.30
C ALA A 91 8.32 5.75 -3.19
N MET A 92 9.62 6.08 -3.14
CA MET A 92 10.68 5.09 -3.00
C MET A 92 10.57 4.30 -1.68
N ILE A 93 10.28 4.98 -0.57
CA ILE A 93 10.08 4.32 0.73
C ILE A 93 8.85 3.42 0.68
N TYR A 94 7.76 3.94 0.12
CA TYR A 94 6.49 3.22 0.03
C TYR A 94 6.60 1.96 -0.83
N ASP A 95 7.32 2.01 -1.94
CA ASP A 95 7.58 0.85 -2.81
C ASP A 95 8.39 -0.25 -2.10
N CYS A 96 9.39 0.14 -1.30
CA CYS A 96 10.12 -0.82 -0.47
C CYS A 96 9.22 -1.50 0.58
N MET A 97 8.34 -0.73 1.22
CA MET A 97 7.38 -1.29 2.20
C MET A 97 6.33 -2.16 1.52
N ALA A 98 5.92 -1.80 0.29
CA ALA A 98 4.94 -2.53 -0.51
C ALA A 98 5.34 -3.98 -0.76
N ALA A 99 6.64 -4.24 -0.98
CA ALA A 99 7.13 -5.60 -1.16
C ALA A 99 6.78 -6.51 0.04
N PHE A 100 6.86 -6.00 1.27
CA PHE A 100 6.58 -6.78 2.47
C PHE A 100 5.10 -7.02 2.71
N TYR A 101 4.23 -6.02 2.50
CA TYR A 101 2.80 -6.26 2.66
C TYR A 101 2.21 -7.08 1.50
N MET A 102 2.75 -6.99 0.29
CA MET A 102 2.37 -7.89 -0.82
C MET A 102 2.81 -9.33 -0.51
N ALA A 103 4.01 -9.53 0.03
CA ALA A 103 4.46 -10.82 0.51
C ALA A 103 3.55 -11.37 1.63
N CYS A 104 3.10 -10.49 2.55
CA CYS A 104 2.14 -10.86 3.60
C CYS A 104 0.88 -11.52 3.02
N ALA A 105 0.23 -10.87 2.05
CA ALA A 105 -0.97 -11.42 1.40
C ALA A 105 -0.70 -12.77 0.76
N SER A 106 0.42 -12.91 0.04
CA SER A 106 0.81 -14.14 -0.64
C SER A 106 1.09 -15.28 0.33
N PHE A 107 1.93 -15.06 1.35
CA PHE A 107 2.26 -16.09 2.33
C PHE A 107 1.05 -16.50 3.18
N MET A 108 0.20 -15.54 3.54
CA MET A 108 -1.02 -15.84 4.31
C MET A 108 -1.99 -16.68 3.49
N SER A 109 -2.25 -16.32 2.24
CA SER A 109 -3.18 -17.07 1.38
C SER A 109 -2.68 -18.49 1.10
N GLN A 110 -1.37 -18.67 0.82
CA GLN A 110 -0.77 -19.99 0.64
C GLN A 110 -0.87 -20.86 1.89
N ASN A 111 -0.52 -20.32 3.05
CA ASN A 111 -0.59 -21.10 4.30
C ASN A 111 -2.03 -21.35 4.76
N TYR A 112 -2.96 -20.43 4.48
CA TYR A 112 -4.38 -20.62 4.72
C TYR A 112 -4.95 -21.75 3.85
N GLY A 113 -4.66 -21.73 2.53
CA GLY A 113 -5.03 -22.80 1.60
C GLY A 113 -4.40 -24.14 1.93
N ALA A 114 -3.18 -24.15 2.50
CA ALA A 114 -2.50 -25.37 2.96
C ALA A 114 -2.98 -25.87 4.32
N GLY A 115 -3.94 -25.23 5.00
CA GLY A 115 -4.46 -25.63 6.28
C GLY A 115 -3.45 -25.48 7.44
N LYS A 116 -2.58 -24.47 7.40
CA LYS A 116 -1.51 -24.25 8.40
C LYS A 116 -1.73 -22.96 9.20
N PRO A 117 -2.66 -22.94 10.19
CA PRO A 117 -3.06 -21.72 10.90
C PRO A 117 -1.91 -21.03 11.64
N ASP A 118 -0.99 -21.80 12.23
CA ASP A 118 0.19 -21.22 12.91
C ASP A 118 1.10 -20.43 11.96
N ARG A 119 1.25 -20.90 10.73
CA ARG A 119 2.05 -20.21 9.73
C ARG A 119 1.33 -18.96 9.20
N VAL A 120 0.00 -18.96 9.10
CA VAL A 120 -0.80 -17.78 8.76
C VAL A 120 -0.52 -16.65 9.75
N LYS A 121 -0.61 -16.96 11.07
CA LYS A 121 -0.31 -15.98 12.12
C LYS A 121 1.12 -15.47 12.07
N LYS A 122 2.10 -16.38 11.91
CA LYS A 122 3.53 -16.02 11.82
C LYS A 122 3.80 -15.15 10.60
N SER A 123 3.20 -15.45 9.44
CA SER A 123 3.35 -14.64 8.21
C SER A 123 2.93 -13.20 8.42
N TYR A 124 1.80 -12.95 9.11
CA TYR A 124 1.34 -11.61 9.43
C TYR A 124 2.34 -10.83 10.27
N PHE A 125 2.75 -11.39 11.43
CA PHE A 125 3.65 -10.67 12.36
C PHE A 125 5.04 -10.46 11.77
N ILE A 126 5.58 -11.43 11.03
CA ILE A 126 6.88 -11.30 10.38
C ILE A 126 6.84 -10.21 9.31
N SER A 127 5.84 -10.22 8.44
CA SER A 127 5.70 -9.19 7.40
C SER A 127 5.46 -7.81 7.99
N LEU A 128 4.67 -7.71 9.06
CA LEU A 128 4.46 -6.46 9.79
C LEU A 128 5.76 -5.93 10.39
N ALA A 129 6.54 -6.80 11.05
CA ALA A 129 7.82 -6.41 11.65
C ALA A 129 8.83 -5.92 10.59
N TYR A 130 8.91 -6.59 9.43
CA TYR A 130 9.78 -6.15 8.34
C TYR A 130 9.29 -4.85 7.72
N SER A 131 8.00 -4.70 7.42
CA SER A 131 7.44 -3.46 6.85
C SER A 131 7.63 -2.27 7.80
N PHE A 132 7.35 -2.48 9.10
CA PHE A 132 7.59 -1.48 10.13
C PHE A 132 9.08 -1.11 10.24
N GLY A 133 9.97 -2.11 10.28
CA GLY A 133 11.42 -1.91 10.38
C GLY A 133 11.97 -1.15 9.18
N VAL A 134 11.54 -1.49 7.98
CA VAL A 134 11.93 -0.77 6.75
C VAL A 134 11.37 0.64 6.74
N GLY A 135 10.11 0.83 7.12
CA GLY A 135 9.51 2.16 7.27
C GLY A 135 10.25 3.03 8.27
N LEU A 136 10.69 2.45 9.41
CA LEU A 136 11.47 3.15 10.43
C LEU A 136 12.88 3.52 9.94
N ILE A 137 13.58 2.58 9.31
CA ILE A 137 14.95 2.79 8.83
C ILE A 137 14.95 3.80 7.68
N LEU A 138 14.14 3.59 6.65
CA LEU A 138 14.12 4.46 5.48
C LEU A 138 13.49 5.82 5.79
N GLY A 139 12.39 5.85 6.54
CA GLY A 139 11.75 7.09 6.96
C GLY A 139 12.65 7.90 7.91
N GLY A 140 13.30 7.22 8.87
CA GLY A 140 14.32 7.85 9.74
C GLY A 140 15.53 8.34 8.97
N SER A 141 16.02 7.59 7.99
CA SER A 141 17.10 8.02 7.10
C SER A 141 16.70 9.25 6.28
N LEU A 142 15.48 9.26 5.75
CA LEU A 142 14.96 10.43 5.04
C LEU A 142 14.80 11.64 5.96
N PHE A 143 14.43 11.45 7.23
CA PHE A 143 14.37 12.52 8.21
C PHE A 143 15.76 13.10 8.52
N LEU A 144 16.77 12.25 8.72
CA LEU A 144 18.13 12.66 9.07
C LEU A 144 18.90 13.23 7.87
N PHE A 145 18.82 12.57 6.72
CA PHE A 145 19.58 12.91 5.51
C PHE A 145 18.71 13.53 4.40
N GLY A 146 17.49 13.96 4.71
CA GLY A 146 16.51 14.42 3.75
C GLY A 146 16.98 15.57 2.86
N ARG A 147 17.78 16.49 3.40
CA ARG A 147 18.39 17.59 2.60
C ARG A 147 19.26 17.04 1.46
N THR A 148 20.15 16.11 1.76
CA THR A 148 21.02 15.47 0.77
C THR A 148 20.22 14.66 -0.23
N PHE A 149 19.17 13.99 0.24
CA PHE A 149 18.30 13.21 -0.63
C PHE A 149 17.46 14.09 -1.57
N LEU A 150 16.86 15.15 -1.05
CA LEU A 150 16.11 16.11 -1.87
C LEU A 150 17.01 16.87 -2.87
N ALA A 151 18.30 17.04 -2.56
CA ALA A 151 19.27 17.63 -3.47
C ALA A 151 19.50 16.80 -4.75
N LEU A 152 19.09 15.52 -4.77
CA LEU A 152 19.10 14.69 -5.99
C LEU A 152 18.02 15.14 -7.00
N PHE A 153 16.95 15.78 -6.52
CA PHE A 153 15.81 16.20 -7.34
C PHE A 153 15.81 17.70 -7.66
N THR A 154 16.51 18.51 -6.86
CA THR A 154 16.57 19.97 -7.05
C THR A 154 17.84 20.56 -6.48
N THR A 155 18.37 21.58 -7.14
CA THR A 155 19.55 22.34 -6.68
C THR A 155 19.17 23.61 -5.90
N GLU A 156 17.88 24.00 -5.90
CA GLU A 156 17.40 25.20 -5.22
C GLU A 156 17.25 24.95 -3.72
N SER A 157 18.08 25.56 -2.89
CA SER A 157 18.06 25.41 -1.42
C SER A 157 16.69 25.72 -0.82
N ALA A 158 16.00 26.75 -1.31
CA ALA A 158 14.67 27.12 -0.83
C ALA A 158 13.61 26.04 -1.12
N VAL A 159 13.70 25.32 -2.24
CA VAL A 159 12.82 24.20 -2.58
C VAL A 159 13.10 23.01 -1.66
N ILE A 160 14.38 22.76 -1.34
CA ILE A 160 14.76 21.72 -0.38
C ILE A 160 14.16 22.03 1.00
N ASP A 161 14.26 23.28 1.47
CA ASP A 161 13.70 23.70 2.77
C ASP A 161 12.17 23.53 2.80
N ALA A 162 11.49 23.84 1.72
CA ALA A 162 10.05 23.61 1.58
C ALA A 162 9.70 22.11 1.62
N GLY A 163 10.46 21.28 0.93
CA GLY A 163 10.29 19.81 0.95
C GLY A 163 10.55 19.20 2.32
N MET A 164 11.54 19.71 3.07
CA MET A 164 11.84 19.24 4.43
C MET A 164 10.68 19.44 5.42
N LYS A 165 9.78 20.41 5.19
CA LYS A 165 8.58 20.57 6.02
C LYS A 165 7.64 19.38 5.90
N ARG A 166 7.50 18.79 4.71
CA ARG A 166 6.77 17.55 4.49
C ARG A 166 7.50 16.35 5.09
N VAL A 167 8.79 16.21 4.82
CA VAL A 167 9.62 15.12 5.35
C VAL A 167 9.57 15.07 6.87
N GLY A 168 9.57 16.22 7.54
CA GLY A 168 9.48 16.32 9.00
C GLY A 168 8.20 15.70 9.58
N VAL A 169 7.09 15.75 8.86
CA VAL A 169 5.83 15.12 9.29
C VAL A 169 5.77 13.66 8.85
N MET A 170 6.24 13.37 7.62
CA MET A 170 6.08 12.05 7.01
C MET A 170 7.10 11.02 7.49
N GLY A 171 8.32 11.43 7.87
CA GLY A 171 9.43 10.53 8.14
C GLY A 171 9.12 9.39 9.12
N PHE A 172 8.41 9.67 10.20
CA PHE A 172 7.96 8.65 11.16
C PHE A 172 6.56 8.11 10.89
N ALA A 173 5.78 8.78 10.05
CA ALA A 173 4.40 8.36 9.74
C ALA A 173 4.35 7.04 8.95
N TYR A 174 5.43 6.67 8.24
CA TYR A 174 5.53 5.39 7.54
C TYR A 174 5.40 4.18 8.45
N CYS A 175 5.88 4.27 9.70
CA CYS A 175 5.69 3.21 10.68
C CYS A 175 4.21 2.95 10.98
N ILE A 176 3.38 3.99 10.96
CA ILE A 176 1.93 3.88 11.17
C ILE A 176 1.28 3.25 9.94
N SER A 177 1.70 3.65 8.72
CA SER A 177 1.16 3.06 7.49
C SER A 177 1.46 1.57 7.38
N ALA A 178 2.59 1.09 7.91
CA ALA A 178 2.92 -0.33 7.93
C ALA A 178 1.83 -1.18 8.61
N PHE A 179 1.27 -0.71 9.73
CA PHE A 179 0.16 -1.39 10.40
C PHE A 179 -1.08 -1.44 9.54
N MET A 180 -1.43 -0.35 8.88
CA MET A 180 -2.58 -0.27 7.98
C MET A 180 -2.40 -1.23 6.80
N ASP A 181 -1.32 -1.07 6.04
CA ASP A 181 -1.11 -1.78 4.77
C ASP A 181 -0.92 -3.29 4.96
N CYS A 182 -0.14 -3.71 5.97
CA CYS A 182 0.02 -5.12 6.29
C CYS A 182 -1.28 -5.77 6.76
N THR A 183 -2.11 -5.05 7.53
CA THR A 183 -3.38 -5.61 8.01
C THR A 183 -4.42 -5.74 6.89
N ILE A 184 -4.48 -4.76 5.98
CA ILE A 184 -5.28 -4.85 4.75
C ILE A 184 -4.84 -6.04 3.91
N ALA A 185 -3.52 -6.17 3.68
CA ALA A 185 -2.94 -7.27 2.92
C ALA A 185 -3.22 -8.63 3.56
N ALA A 186 -3.16 -8.72 4.89
CA ALA A 186 -3.49 -9.91 5.66
C ALA A 186 -4.97 -10.31 5.49
N SER A 187 -5.89 -9.36 5.58
CA SER A 187 -7.32 -9.59 5.37
C SER A 187 -7.60 -10.11 3.95
N ARG A 188 -6.93 -9.53 2.95
CA ARG A 188 -6.99 -9.99 1.55
C ARG A 188 -6.41 -11.39 1.38
N GLY A 189 -5.34 -11.72 2.08
CA GLY A 189 -4.75 -13.06 2.11
C GLY A 189 -5.70 -14.14 2.65
N LEU A 190 -6.68 -13.77 3.49
CA LEU A 190 -7.78 -14.61 3.94
C LEU A 190 -9.00 -14.60 3.00
N GLY A 191 -8.91 -13.95 1.84
CA GLY A 191 -10.00 -13.84 0.88
C GLY A 191 -11.06 -12.78 1.23
N LYS A 192 -10.82 -11.94 2.23
CA LYS A 192 -11.74 -10.87 2.65
C LYS A 192 -11.25 -9.52 2.08
N THR A 193 -11.91 -9.00 1.05
CA THR A 193 -11.48 -7.76 0.35
C THR A 193 -12.45 -6.61 0.51
N VAL A 194 -13.76 -6.88 0.56
CA VAL A 194 -14.79 -5.82 0.50
C VAL A 194 -14.74 -4.93 1.74
N VAL A 195 -14.80 -5.53 2.94
CA VAL A 195 -14.84 -4.75 4.19
C VAL A 195 -13.55 -3.95 4.43
N PRO A 196 -12.33 -4.52 4.27
CA PRO A 196 -11.10 -3.73 4.31
C PRO A 196 -11.11 -2.57 3.33
N THR A 197 -11.59 -2.78 2.11
CA THR A 197 -11.70 -1.70 1.12
C THR A 197 -12.61 -0.56 1.61
N ILE A 198 -13.76 -0.88 2.20
CA ILE A 198 -14.68 0.13 2.75
C ILE A 198 -14.02 0.88 3.91
N ILE A 199 -13.36 0.18 4.83
CA ILE A 199 -12.65 0.81 5.97
C ILE A 199 -11.60 1.79 5.46
N VAL A 200 -10.78 1.38 4.48
CA VAL A 200 -9.75 2.25 3.90
C VAL A 200 -10.35 3.45 3.17
N VAL A 201 -11.39 3.26 2.38
CA VAL A 201 -12.04 4.36 1.66
C VAL A 201 -12.61 5.37 2.67
N MET A 202 -13.27 4.92 3.71
CA MET A 202 -13.82 5.82 4.74
C MET A 202 -12.72 6.45 5.60
N GLY A 203 -11.80 5.66 6.12
CA GLY A 203 -10.78 6.12 7.07
C GLY A 203 -9.63 6.90 6.43
N SER A 204 -9.27 6.60 5.18
CA SER A 204 -8.19 7.31 4.50
C SER A 204 -8.66 8.29 3.44
N CYS A 205 -9.65 7.95 2.59
CA CYS A 205 -10.05 8.85 1.51
C CYS A 205 -11.07 9.89 1.96
N VAL A 206 -12.21 9.45 2.50
CA VAL A 206 -13.28 10.37 2.95
C VAL A 206 -12.77 11.27 4.10
N PHE A 207 -12.09 10.69 5.07
CA PHE A 207 -11.49 11.43 6.17
C PHE A 207 -10.52 12.52 5.68
N ARG A 208 -9.68 12.25 4.68
CA ARG A 208 -8.74 13.23 4.13
C ARG A 208 -9.47 14.39 3.44
N VAL A 209 -10.53 14.10 2.71
CA VAL A 209 -11.35 15.14 2.07
C VAL A 209 -11.98 16.02 3.15
N ILE A 210 -12.61 15.43 4.18
CA ILE A 210 -13.18 16.17 5.30
C ILE A 210 -12.11 17.02 5.98
N TRP A 211 -10.93 16.47 6.25
CA TRP A 211 -9.81 17.19 6.87
C TRP A 211 -9.40 18.43 6.08
N VAL A 212 -9.30 18.32 4.76
CA VAL A 212 -8.93 19.46 3.89
C VAL A 212 -9.97 20.58 3.98
N TYR A 213 -11.26 20.25 3.99
CA TYR A 213 -12.33 21.25 4.04
C TYR A 213 -12.67 21.76 5.46
N THR A 214 -12.15 21.13 6.50
CA THR A 214 -12.40 21.54 7.89
C THR A 214 -11.12 22.05 8.55
N ILE A 215 -10.25 21.15 8.98
CA ILE A 215 -9.06 21.46 9.76
C ILE A 215 -8.07 22.29 8.95
N PHE A 216 -7.75 21.83 7.72
CA PHE A 216 -6.82 22.57 6.88
C PHE A 216 -7.41 23.93 6.44
N ALA A 217 -8.69 24.00 6.09
CA ALA A 217 -9.35 25.26 5.74
C ALA A 217 -9.34 26.28 6.89
N HIS A 218 -9.38 25.81 8.15
CA HIS A 218 -9.35 26.70 9.31
C HIS A 218 -7.94 27.17 9.66
N PHE A 219 -6.96 26.26 9.72
CA PHE A 219 -5.59 26.58 10.14
C PHE A 219 -4.70 27.05 9.01
N HIS A 220 -4.93 26.60 7.78
CA HIS A 220 -4.21 26.90 6.54
C HIS A 220 -2.68 26.90 6.70
N THR A 221 -2.13 25.90 7.39
CA THR A 221 -0.70 25.72 7.62
C THR A 221 -0.17 24.45 6.98
N ILE A 222 1.13 24.44 6.62
CA ILE A 222 1.79 23.28 6.03
C ILE A 222 1.73 22.06 6.96
N PRO A 223 2.02 22.16 8.28
CA PRO A 223 1.87 21.03 9.19
C PRO A 223 0.43 20.51 9.28
N SER A 224 -0.58 21.40 9.28
CA SER A 224 -1.99 20.96 9.33
C SER A 224 -2.40 20.20 8.07
N LEU A 225 -1.82 20.53 6.90
CA LEU A 225 -2.08 19.80 5.68
C LEU A 225 -1.47 18.38 5.75
N TYR A 226 -0.20 18.25 6.14
CA TYR A 226 0.46 16.94 6.13
C TYR A 226 0.09 16.04 7.32
N ALA A 227 -0.35 16.60 8.44
CA ALA A 227 -0.84 15.82 9.59
C ALA A 227 -2.04 14.92 9.25
N LEU A 228 -2.75 15.20 8.16
CA LEU A 228 -3.83 14.34 7.66
C LEU A 228 -3.36 12.90 7.36
N TYR A 229 -2.09 12.71 6.94
CA TYR A 229 -1.56 11.38 6.62
C TYR A 229 -1.45 10.49 7.87
N PRO A 230 -0.64 10.85 8.90
CA PRO A 230 -0.52 10.03 10.09
C PRO A 230 -1.84 9.84 10.81
N CYS A 231 -2.71 10.85 10.87
CA CYS A 231 -4.03 10.74 11.50
C CYS A 231 -4.94 9.77 10.74
N SER A 232 -5.02 9.88 9.42
CA SER A 232 -5.83 8.97 8.60
C SER A 232 -5.30 7.52 8.66
N TRP A 233 -3.98 7.34 8.61
CA TRP A 233 -3.37 6.01 8.70
C TRP A 233 -3.59 5.36 10.07
N ALA A 234 -3.45 6.12 11.16
CA ALA A 234 -3.69 5.62 12.51
C ALA A 234 -5.16 5.19 12.69
N LEU A 235 -6.10 6.03 12.27
CA LEU A 235 -7.54 5.73 12.36
C LEU A 235 -7.89 4.49 11.54
N THR A 236 -7.42 4.44 10.29
CA THR A 236 -7.66 3.31 9.40
C THR A 236 -7.00 2.04 9.93
N ALA A 237 -5.75 2.11 10.42
CA ALA A 237 -5.04 0.97 10.98
C ALA A 237 -5.77 0.36 12.19
N LEU A 238 -6.28 1.20 13.09
CA LEU A 238 -7.04 0.73 14.24
C LEU A 238 -8.32 -0.02 13.81
N ALA A 239 -9.07 0.53 12.86
CA ALA A 239 -10.27 -0.11 12.34
C ALA A 239 -9.95 -1.43 11.62
N GLU A 240 -8.88 -1.45 10.81
CA GLU A 240 -8.42 -2.66 10.10
C GLU A 240 -7.92 -3.75 11.06
N ILE A 241 -7.19 -3.41 12.11
CA ILE A 241 -6.71 -4.36 13.12
C ILE A 241 -7.90 -5.00 13.85
N VAL A 242 -8.91 -4.22 14.23
CA VAL A 242 -10.13 -4.74 14.88
C VAL A 242 -10.88 -5.69 13.93
N TYR A 243 -11.07 -5.28 12.69
CA TYR A 243 -11.71 -6.13 11.68
C TYR A 243 -10.91 -7.41 11.41
N PHE A 244 -9.60 -7.28 11.21
CA PHE A 244 -8.72 -8.43 10.96
C PHE A 244 -8.74 -9.43 12.12
N ALA A 245 -8.71 -8.97 13.37
CA ALA A 245 -8.78 -9.85 14.53
C ALA A 245 -10.09 -10.66 14.56
N HIS A 246 -11.22 -10.05 14.16
CA HIS A 246 -12.50 -10.73 14.04
C HIS A 246 -12.48 -11.75 12.89
N CYS A 247 -12.07 -11.32 11.71
CA CYS A 247 -11.98 -12.10 10.49
C CYS A 247 -11.01 -13.29 10.63
N TYR A 248 -9.87 -13.07 11.28
CA TYR A 248 -8.91 -14.13 11.57
C TYR A 248 -9.51 -15.23 12.44
N LYS A 249 -10.20 -14.86 13.54
CA LYS A 249 -10.88 -15.84 14.41
C LYS A 249 -11.93 -16.64 13.65
N GLU A 250 -12.73 -15.98 12.83
CA GLU A 250 -13.75 -16.65 11.99
C GLU A 250 -13.09 -17.63 11.02
N SER A 251 -12.05 -17.20 10.31
CA SER A 251 -11.35 -18.03 9.33
C SER A 251 -10.63 -19.22 9.96
N MET A 252 -10.11 -19.09 11.18
CA MET A 252 -9.41 -20.17 11.85
C MET A 252 -10.35 -21.22 12.45
N ARG A 253 -11.60 -20.87 12.77
CA ARG A 253 -12.60 -21.85 13.26
C ARG A 253 -12.84 -22.99 12.27
N ILE A 254 -12.62 -22.77 10.97
CA ILE A 254 -12.76 -23.81 9.94
C ILE A 254 -11.77 -24.96 10.18
N PHE A 255 -10.59 -24.66 10.72
CA PHE A 255 -9.56 -25.67 11.02
C PHE A 255 -9.75 -26.37 12.38
N GLU A 256 -10.56 -25.80 13.27
CA GLU A 256 -10.89 -26.35 14.58
C GLU A 256 -12.08 -27.32 14.53
N GLN A 257 -12.91 -27.26 13.49
CA GLN A 257 -14.00 -28.20 13.32
C GLN A 257 -13.42 -29.58 12.97
N PRO A 258 -13.74 -30.66 13.74
CA PRO A 258 -13.31 -31.99 13.37
C PRO A 258 -13.85 -32.26 11.97
N LYS A 259 -12.97 -32.74 11.07
CA LYS A 259 -13.40 -33.24 9.76
C LYS A 259 -14.50 -34.24 10.03
N ALA A 260 -15.77 -33.85 9.80
CA ALA A 260 -16.85 -34.79 9.80
C ALA A 260 -16.45 -35.91 8.85
N ALA A 261 -16.34 -37.10 9.40
CA ALA A 261 -15.89 -38.29 8.70
C ALA A 261 -16.64 -38.41 7.38
N ALA A 262 -15.88 -38.29 6.28
CA ALA A 262 -16.32 -38.63 4.94
C ALA A 262 -15.97 -40.11 4.68
#